data_5c452cfa0d3a87ab5a6fd93f40017a01
#
_entry.id   5c452cfa0d3a87ab5a6fd93f40017a01
#
_cell.length_a   1.000
_cell.length_b   1.000
_cell.length_c   1.000
_cell.angle_alpha   90.00
_cell.angle_beta   90.00
_cell.angle_gamma   90.00
#
_symmetry.space_group_name_H-M   'P 1'
#
loop_
_entity.id
_entity.type
_entity.pdbx_description
1 polymer ?
#
loop_
_entity_poly.entity_id
_entity_poly.type
_entity_poly.pdbx_seq_one_letter_code
_entity_poly.pdbx_strand_id
1 'polypeptide(L)'
;DVYRIPTFIKFPNQPAGKVSDCAISNLDLLPTVIDVTETKTAWKFAGQSVADECPAGRTRAVVSATGETAVLSDGFEVVKERSDYYDSVVGREGSLRRVAAVGLSSSLVGQPVSAAPISSTVTSWSVAQKKMFANVSTQKGARVPSLITGKIQLAKPLDVGTEGVVVIDGVAAGVIGELSGARDVVSYTAILDYGLLTEGVHTVELYVRLPDGQLQRVGKPS
;
A
#
# COMPACT_ATOMS: atom_id res chain seq x y z
N ASP A 1 -9.57 -3.63 -4.18
CA ASP A 1 -10.83 -4.21 -4.64
C ASP A 1 -11.12 -3.73 -6.06
N VAL A 2 -10.82 -4.55 -7.06
CA VAL A 2 -10.97 -4.20 -8.49
C VAL A 2 -12.42 -4.25 -8.99
N TYR A 3 -13.35 -4.74 -8.17
CA TYR A 3 -14.76 -4.92 -8.54
C TYR A 3 -15.66 -3.77 -8.09
N ARG A 4 -15.15 -2.83 -7.31
CA ARG A 4 -15.90 -1.68 -6.80
C ARG A 4 -15.35 -0.39 -7.39
N ILE A 5 -16.13 0.22 -8.26
CA ILE A 5 -15.75 1.44 -8.97
C ILE A 5 -16.76 2.52 -8.61
N PRO A 6 -16.32 3.71 -8.15
CA PRO A 6 -17.23 4.82 -7.93
C PRO A 6 -17.91 5.21 -9.24
N THR A 7 -19.21 5.35 -9.21
CA THR A 7 -20.00 5.72 -10.37
C THR A 7 -20.62 7.11 -10.17
N PHE A 8 -20.49 7.96 -11.17
CA PHE A 8 -21.05 9.29 -11.18
C PHE A 8 -22.14 9.37 -12.24
N ILE A 9 -23.38 9.65 -11.81
CA ILE A 9 -24.52 9.80 -12.71
C ILE A 9 -25.07 11.21 -12.53
N LYS A 10 -25.24 11.93 -13.63
CA LYS A 10 -25.92 13.23 -13.65
C LYS A 10 -27.31 13.04 -14.25
N PHE A 11 -28.32 13.20 -13.40
CA PHE A 11 -29.71 13.15 -13.85
C PHE A 11 -30.16 14.48 -14.46
N PRO A 12 -31.13 14.46 -15.40
CA PRO A 12 -31.78 15.69 -15.89
C PRO A 12 -32.34 16.50 -14.72
N ASN A 13 -32.23 17.85 -14.82
CA ASN A 13 -32.79 18.79 -13.84
C ASN A 13 -32.35 18.56 -12.39
N GLN A 14 -31.30 17.83 -12.13
CA GLN A 14 -30.79 17.61 -10.79
C GLN A 14 -30.16 18.91 -10.24
N PRO A 15 -30.75 19.56 -9.19
CA PRO A 15 -30.29 20.85 -8.70
C PRO A 15 -29.01 20.77 -7.87
N ALA A 16 -28.78 19.65 -7.19
CA ALA A 16 -27.63 19.42 -6.32
C ALA A 16 -27.12 17.98 -6.42
N GLY A 17 -25.84 17.77 -6.07
CA GLY A 17 -25.27 16.42 -5.96
C GLY A 17 -25.93 15.63 -4.82
N LYS A 18 -26.17 14.35 -5.04
CA LYS A 18 -26.60 13.39 -4.01
C LYS A 18 -25.57 12.27 -3.96
N VAL A 19 -25.10 11.94 -2.78
CA VAL A 19 -24.27 10.75 -2.55
C VAL A 19 -25.20 9.61 -2.18
N SER A 20 -24.98 8.44 -2.76
CA SER A 20 -25.75 7.23 -2.51
C SER A 20 -24.81 6.04 -2.35
N ASP A 21 -25.03 5.25 -1.31
CA ASP A 21 -24.31 3.98 -1.08
C ASP A 21 -24.97 2.81 -1.82
N CYS A 22 -25.85 3.12 -2.78
CA CYS A 22 -26.51 2.10 -3.59
C CYS A 22 -25.49 1.27 -4.37
N ALA A 23 -25.52 -0.02 -4.15
CA ALA A 23 -24.70 -0.96 -4.90
C ALA A 23 -25.25 -1.12 -6.31
N ILE A 24 -24.71 -0.39 -7.27
CA ILE A 24 -25.06 -0.48 -8.68
C ILE A 24 -24.07 -1.32 -9.49
N SER A 25 -24.48 -1.85 -10.61
CA SER A 25 -23.62 -2.55 -11.56
C SER A 25 -23.76 -1.95 -12.96
N ASN A 26 -22.86 -2.29 -13.87
CA ASN A 26 -22.96 -1.88 -15.27
C ASN A 26 -24.29 -2.32 -15.92
N LEU A 27 -24.91 -3.40 -15.43
CA LEU A 27 -26.20 -3.89 -15.92
C LEU A 27 -27.37 -2.95 -15.58
N ASP A 28 -27.21 -2.11 -14.54
CA ASP A 28 -28.25 -1.16 -14.10
C ASP A 28 -28.23 0.15 -14.90
N LEU A 29 -27.13 0.43 -15.61
CA LEU A 29 -26.98 1.71 -16.33
C LEU A 29 -28.02 1.87 -17.43
N LEU A 30 -28.18 0.85 -18.29
CA LEU A 30 -29.10 0.93 -19.40
C LEU A 30 -30.57 1.01 -18.93
N PRO A 31 -31.07 0.15 -18.02
CA PRO A 31 -32.43 0.32 -17.50
C PRO A 31 -32.65 1.66 -16.81
N THR A 32 -31.64 2.23 -16.15
CA THR A 32 -31.74 3.58 -15.57
C THR A 32 -31.90 4.65 -16.65
N VAL A 33 -31.13 4.58 -17.73
CA VAL A 33 -31.27 5.52 -18.86
C VAL A 33 -32.64 5.42 -19.48
N ILE A 34 -33.13 4.22 -19.75
CA ILE A 34 -34.45 3.95 -20.32
C ILE A 34 -35.56 4.54 -19.45
N ASP A 35 -35.45 4.34 -18.15
CA ASP A 35 -36.41 4.85 -17.16
C ASP A 35 -36.42 6.40 -17.12
N VAL A 36 -35.27 7.02 -16.96
CA VAL A 36 -35.10 8.48 -16.91
C VAL A 36 -35.56 9.16 -18.21
N THR A 37 -35.42 8.49 -19.34
CA THR A 37 -35.85 9.03 -20.65
C THR A 37 -37.27 8.64 -21.00
N GLU A 38 -38.01 7.93 -20.14
CA GLU A 38 -39.37 7.41 -20.37
C GLU A 38 -39.50 6.64 -21.68
N THR A 39 -38.40 5.98 -22.10
CA THR A 39 -38.34 5.27 -23.37
C THR A 39 -39.08 3.93 -23.27
N LYS A 40 -40.06 3.68 -24.14
CA LYS A 40 -40.74 2.40 -24.20
C LYS A 40 -39.89 1.38 -24.93
N THR A 41 -39.66 0.23 -24.30
CA THR A 41 -38.89 -0.89 -24.88
C THR A 41 -39.52 -2.22 -24.51
N ALA A 42 -39.39 -3.21 -25.40
CA ALA A 42 -39.75 -4.59 -25.10
C ALA A 42 -38.55 -5.42 -24.53
N TRP A 43 -37.40 -4.80 -24.37
CA TRP A 43 -36.22 -5.48 -23.85
C TRP A 43 -36.39 -5.87 -22.40
N LYS A 44 -35.89 -7.05 -22.06
CA LYS A 44 -35.77 -7.49 -20.66
C LYS A 44 -34.36 -7.28 -20.21
N PHE A 45 -34.21 -6.52 -19.16
CA PHE A 45 -32.90 -6.19 -18.56
C PHE A 45 -32.58 -7.15 -17.42
N ALA A 46 -31.31 -7.54 -17.29
CA ALA A 46 -30.81 -8.27 -16.13
C ALA A 46 -30.57 -7.32 -14.94
N GLY A 47 -30.36 -6.03 -15.19
CA GLY A 47 -30.26 -4.97 -14.19
C GLY A 47 -31.60 -4.31 -13.91
N GLN A 48 -31.59 -3.36 -12.98
CA GLN A 48 -32.76 -2.57 -12.56
C GLN A 48 -32.42 -1.08 -12.57
N SER A 49 -33.42 -0.22 -12.85
CA SER A 49 -33.25 1.21 -12.70
C SER A 49 -32.90 1.59 -11.24
N VAL A 50 -32.03 2.57 -11.12
CA VAL A 50 -31.63 3.18 -9.85
C VAL A 50 -31.89 4.69 -9.86
N ALA A 51 -32.82 5.13 -10.71
CA ALA A 51 -33.18 6.54 -10.86
C ALA A 51 -33.83 7.11 -9.58
N ASP A 52 -34.74 6.37 -8.99
CA ASP A 52 -35.54 6.84 -7.85
C ASP A 52 -35.00 6.30 -6.54
N GLU A 53 -35.05 5.00 -6.32
CA GLU A 53 -34.67 4.37 -5.05
C GLU A 53 -33.70 3.20 -5.26
N CYS A 54 -32.82 3.04 -4.29
CA CYS A 54 -31.96 1.87 -4.24
C CYS A 54 -32.75 0.67 -3.73
N PRO A 55 -32.90 -0.40 -4.51
CA PRO A 55 -33.54 -1.61 -4.03
C PRO A 55 -32.83 -2.19 -2.80
N ALA A 56 -33.58 -2.47 -1.74
CA ALA A 56 -33.03 -3.04 -0.52
C ALA A 56 -32.56 -4.49 -0.73
N GLY A 57 -31.52 -4.90 0.03
CA GLY A 57 -31.06 -6.29 0.10
C GLY A 57 -30.46 -6.81 -1.22
N ARG A 58 -29.89 -5.96 -2.03
CA ARG A 58 -29.25 -6.39 -3.29
C ARG A 58 -27.97 -7.14 -3.02
N THR A 59 -27.90 -8.37 -3.52
CA THR A 59 -26.64 -9.12 -3.58
C THR A 59 -26.11 -9.09 -5.01
N ARG A 60 -24.80 -8.99 -5.17
CA ARG A 60 -24.14 -8.95 -6.47
C ARG A 60 -23.19 -10.11 -6.62
N ALA A 61 -23.31 -10.82 -7.71
CA ALA A 61 -22.35 -11.80 -8.11
C ALA A 61 -21.34 -11.19 -9.08
N VAL A 62 -20.07 -11.40 -8.81
CA VAL A 62 -18.96 -11.03 -9.69
C VAL A 62 -18.33 -12.33 -10.18
N VAL A 63 -18.21 -12.46 -11.48
CA VAL A 63 -17.55 -13.62 -12.11
C VAL A 63 -16.14 -13.22 -12.48
N SER A 64 -15.16 -13.96 -11.98
CA SER A 64 -13.75 -13.77 -12.35
C SER A 64 -13.48 -14.23 -13.78
N ALA A 65 -12.35 -13.86 -14.35
CA ALA A 65 -11.89 -14.35 -15.65
C ALA A 65 -11.69 -15.88 -15.68
N THR A 66 -11.52 -16.50 -14.50
CA THR A 66 -11.42 -17.97 -14.33
C THR A 66 -12.76 -18.66 -14.15
N GLY A 67 -13.87 -17.92 -14.18
CA GLY A 67 -15.22 -18.44 -14.00
C GLY A 67 -15.67 -18.62 -12.55
N GLU A 68 -14.84 -18.26 -11.58
CA GLU A 68 -15.23 -18.28 -10.17
C GLU A 68 -16.23 -17.15 -9.87
N THR A 69 -17.26 -17.47 -9.11
CA THR A 69 -18.28 -16.51 -8.70
C THR A 69 -18.09 -16.13 -7.24
N ALA A 70 -17.95 -14.84 -6.99
CA ALA A 70 -17.97 -14.25 -5.65
C ALA A 70 -19.23 -13.42 -5.47
N VAL A 71 -19.95 -13.62 -4.37
CA VAL A 71 -21.08 -12.78 -3.99
C VAL A 71 -20.55 -11.65 -3.12
N LEU A 72 -20.78 -10.41 -3.55
CA LEU A 72 -20.42 -9.22 -2.79
C LEU A 72 -21.62 -8.82 -1.92
N SER A 73 -21.40 -8.60 -0.63
CA SER A 73 -22.40 -7.99 0.25
C SER A 73 -22.73 -6.57 -0.19
N ASP A 74 -23.92 -6.10 0.11
CA ASP A 74 -24.40 -4.77 -0.30
C ASP A 74 -23.67 -3.62 0.40
N GLY A 75 -23.04 -3.88 1.54
CA GLY A 75 -22.36 -2.87 2.31
C GLY A 75 -20.99 -2.47 1.74
N PHE A 76 -20.60 -1.26 2.05
CA PHE A 76 -19.22 -0.79 1.84
C PHE A 76 -18.31 -1.17 3.03
N GLU A 77 -18.75 -2.07 3.93
CA GLU A 77 -18.02 -2.43 5.15
C GLU A 77 -16.59 -2.84 4.83
N VAL A 78 -16.39 -3.74 3.86
CA VAL A 78 -15.04 -4.19 3.45
C VAL A 78 -14.21 -3.03 2.89
N VAL A 79 -14.83 -2.10 2.15
CA VAL A 79 -14.14 -0.90 1.64
C VAL A 79 -13.81 0.04 2.79
N LYS A 80 -14.74 0.21 3.72
CA LYS A 80 -14.56 1.03 4.91
C LYS A 80 -13.45 0.46 5.81
N GLU A 81 -13.50 -0.84 6.12
CA GLU A 81 -12.46 -1.52 6.90
C GLU A 81 -11.07 -1.34 6.27
N ARG A 82 -10.98 -1.50 4.95
CA ARG A 82 -9.72 -1.25 4.22
C ARG A 82 -9.31 0.21 4.25
N SER A 83 -10.26 1.13 4.07
CA SER A 83 -9.99 2.57 4.17
C SER A 83 -9.52 2.94 5.57
N ASP A 84 -10.20 2.44 6.61
CA ASP A 84 -9.83 2.65 8.01
C ASP A 84 -8.44 2.05 8.31
N TYR A 85 -8.14 0.88 7.73
CA TYR A 85 -6.80 0.29 7.82
C TYR A 85 -5.76 1.18 7.12
N TYR A 86 -6.00 1.62 5.90
CA TYR A 86 -5.08 2.54 5.20
C TYR A 86 -4.93 3.87 5.94
N ASP A 87 -6.01 4.44 6.45
CA ASP A 87 -5.98 5.66 7.27
C ASP A 87 -5.17 5.46 8.56
N SER A 88 -5.22 4.27 9.15
CA SER A 88 -4.40 3.92 10.33
C SER A 88 -2.91 3.80 10.00
N VAL A 89 -2.58 3.26 8.82
CA VAL A 89 -1.20 3.02 8.38
C VAL A 89 -0.58 4.28 7.76
N VAL A 90 -1.28 4.92 6.84
CA VAL A 90 -0.77 6.09 6.09
C VAL A 90 -1.13 7.40 6.77
N GLY A 91 -2.29 7.46 7.43
CA GLY A 91 -2.87 8.64 8.07
C GLY A 91 -3.45 9.63 7.06
N ARG A 92 -4.44 10.41 7.51
CA ARG A 92 -5.14 11.39 6.69
C ARG A 92 -4.26 12.58 6.26
N GLU A 93 -3.20 12.86 6.99
CA GLU A 93 -2.32 14.00 6.74
C GLU A 93 -1.21 13.74 5.70
N GLY A 94 -1.23 12.58 5.03
CA GLY A 94 -0.35 12.29 3.90
C GLY A 94 1.15 12.30 4.22
N SER A 95 1.54 12.05 5.48
CA SER A 95 2.94 11.97 5.86
C SER A 95 3.59 10.74 5.22
N LEU A 96 4.55 10.95 4.31
CA LEU A 96 5.35 9.88 3.70
C LEU A 96 6.14 9.07 4.73
N ARG A 97 6.40 9.62 5.91
CA ARG A 97 6.97 8.90 7.04
C ARG A 97 6.13 7.68 7.42
N ARG A 98 4.79 7.79 7.38
CA ARG A 98 3.90 6.66 7.69
C ARG A 98 3.95 5.57 6.61
N VAL A 99 4.17 5.93 5.35
CA VAL A 99 4.37 4.96 4.27
C VAL A 99 5.69 4.21 4.43
N ALA A 100 6.70 4.86 4.99
CA ALA A 100 7.97 4.24 5.35
C ALA A 100 7.89 3.36 6.60
N ALA A 101 6.89 3.62 7.46
CA ALA A 101 6.69 3.00 8.78
C ALA A 101 5.65 1.89 8.72
N VAL A 102 5.94 0.80 8.01
CA VAL A 102 5.07 -0.39 7.91
C VAL A 102 5.60 -1.55 8.75
N GLY A 103 4.73 -2.50 9.10
CA GLY A 103 5.09 -3.71 9.82
C GLY A 103 5.35 -3.50 11.32
N LEU A 104 5.95 -4.52 11.95
CA LEU A 104 6.23 -4.55 13.40
C LEU A 104 7.28 -3.51 13.82
N SER A 105 8.15 -3.11 12.89
CA SER A 105 9.21 -2.12 13.11
C SER A 105 8.77 -0.67 12.84
N SER A 106 7.48 -0.44 12.57
CA SER A 106 6.95 0.88 12.23
C SER A 106 7.27 1.98 13.23
N SER A 107 7.24 1.65 14.53
CA SER A 107 7.56 2.59 15.61
C SER A 107 9.03 3.05 15.63
N LEU A 108 9.92 2.34 14.96
CA LEU A 108 11.34 2.71 14.88
C LEU A 108 11.59 3.85 13.90
N VAL A 109 10.77 4.01 12.87
CA VAL A 109 10.98 5.01 11.81
C VAL A 109 11.01 6.42 12.40
N GLY A 110 12.09 7.13 12.12
CA GLY A 110 12.43 8.45 12.67
C GLY A 110 13.05 8.40 14.06
N GLN A 111 13.36 7.23 14.61
CA GLN A 111 14.07 7.10 15.87
C GLN A 111 15.55 6.80 15.62
N PRO A 112 16.44 7.33 16.48
CA PRO A 112 17.84 6.94 16.46
C PRO A 112 17.98 5.43 16.73
N VAL A 113 18.84 4.77 15.96
CA VAL A 113 19.17 3.36 16.15
C VAL A 113 20.50 3.25 16.88
N SER A 114 20.45 2.66 18.08
CA SER A 114 21.66 2.39 18.85
C SER A 114 22.55 1.34 18.18
N ALA A 115 23.84 1.36 18.52
CA ALA A 115 24.77 0.34 18.07
C ALA A 115 24.26 -1.06 18.45
N ALA A 116 24.21 -1.95 17.47
CA ALA A 116 23.70 -3.31 17.61
C ALA A 116 24.77 -4.32 17.19
N PRO A 117 24.73 -5.56 17.71
CA PRO A 117 25.67 -6.62 17.30
C PRO A 117 25.52 -6.90 15.80
N ILE A 118 26.59 -7.36 15.19
CA ILE A 118 26.57 -7.76 13.77
C ILE A 118 25.76 -9.06 13.63
N SER A 119 24.87 -9.07 12.65
CA SER A 119 24.07 -10.25 12.34
C SER A 119 24.93 -11.40 11.84
N SER A 120 24.75 -12.58 12.43
CA SER A 120 25.33 -13.82 11.93
C SER A 120 24.45 -14.50 10.87
N THR A 121 23.25 -14.00 10.66
CA THR A 121 22.26 -14.59 9.77
C THR A 121 22.31 -13.98 8.36
N VAL A 122 22.69 -12.72 8.25
CA VAL A 122 22.84 -12.03 6.96
C VAL A 122 24.33 -11.90 6.63
N THR A 123 24.74 -12.46 5.50
CA THR A 123 26.15 -12.45 5.07
C THR A 123 26.54 -11.21 4.29
N SER A 124 25.63 -10.71 3.46
CA SER A 124 25.84 -9.49 2.68
C SER A 124 24.50 -8.88 2.26
N TRP A 125 24.55 -7.64 1.83
CA TRP A 125 23.42 -6.95 1.23
C TRP A 125 23.89 -5.94 0.19
N SER A 126 22.98 -5.50 -0.69
CA SER A 126 23.29 -4.53 -1.74
C SER A 126 22.20 -3.46 -1.82
N VAL A 127 22.58 -2.29 -2.34
CA VAL A 127 21.70 -1.16 -2.59
C VAL A 127 21.84 -0.77 -4.05
N ALA A 128 20.78 -0.89 -4.84
CA ALA A 128 20.81 -0.55 -6.26
C ALA A 128 21.06 0.97 -6.49
N GLN A 129 20.54 1.81 -5.59
CA GLN A 129 20.64 3.28 -5.66
C GLN A 129 21.82 3.87 -4.87
N LYS A 130 22.85 3.09 -4.55
CA LYS A 130 23.98 3.51 -3.68
C LYS A 130 24.58 4.87 -4.07
N LYS A 131 24.72 5.14 -5.38
CA LYS A 131 25.27 6.41 -5.89
C LYS A 131 24.40 7.63 -5.55
N MET A 132 23.10 7.47 -5.42
CA MET A 132 22.21 8.59 -5.09
C MET A 132 22.39 9.09 -3.66
N PHE A 133 22.80 8.22 -2.74
CA PHE A 133 23.08 8.59 -1.34
C PHE A 133 24.45 9.25 -1.15
N ALA A 134 25.33 9.13 -2.15
CA ALA A 134 26.65 9.76 -2.11
C ALA A 134 26.63 11.27 -2.42
N ASN A 135 25.53 11.77 -2.93
CA ASN A 135 25.35 13.19 -3.23
C ASN A 135 23.87 13.52 -3.39
N VAL A 136 23.15 13.58 -2.26
CA VAL A 136 21.74 13.96 -2.24
C VAL A 136 21.65 15.47 -2.47
N SER A 137 20.73 15.88 -3.36
CA SER A 137 20.37 17.29 -3.51
C SER A 137 18.90 17.48 -3.20
N THR A 138 18.62 18.51 -2.40
CA THR A 138 17.26 18.91 -2.02
C THR A 138 16.77 20.14 -2.79
N GLN A 139 17.53 20.59 -3.80
CA GLN A 139 17.16 21.72 -4.66
C GLN A 139 15.89 21.41 -5.45
N LYS A 140 15.14 22.46 -5.79
CA LYS A 140 13.91 22.31 -6.57
C LYS A 140 14.17 21.56 -7.89
N GLY A 141 13.46 20.44 -8.08
CA GLY A 141 13.60 19.58 -9.25
C GLY A 141 14.65 18.48 -9.13
N ALA A 142 15.41 18.43 -8.06
CA ALA A 142 16.30 17.29 -7.77
C ALA A 142 15.50 16.04 -7.41
N ARG A 143 16.09 14.87 -7.69
CA ARG A 143 15.51 13.57 -7.30
C ARG A 143 16.11 13.13 -5.97
N VAL A 144 15.27 13.09 -4.94
CA VAL A 144 15.63 12.55 -3.64
C VAL A 144 15.34 11.05 -3.63
N PRO A 145 16.26 10.19 -3.17
CA PRO A 145 16.04 8.74 -3.12
C PRO A 145 15.04 8.39 -2.02
N SER A 146 13.75 8.33 -2.37
CA SER A 146 12.66 7.92 -1.47
C SER A 146 12.33 6.44 -1.54
N LEU A 147 12.92 5.71 -2.48
CA LEU A 147 12.76 4.27 -2.66
C LEU A 147 14.13 3.61 -2.71
N ILE A 148 14.30 2.57 -1.92
CA ILE A 148 15.52 1.75 -1.92
C ILE A 148 15.17 0.32 -2.32
N THR A 149 15.97 -0.25 -3.20
CA THR A 149 15.86 -1.66 -3.62
C THR A 149 17.21 -2.35 -3.54
N GLY A 150 17.19 -3.66 -3.38
CA GLY A 150 18.43 -4.42 -3.36
C GLY A 150 18.20 -5.89 -3.09
N LYS A 151 19.28 -6.56 -2.68
CA LYS A 151 19.26 -7.97 -2.32
C LYS A 151 19.93 -8.16 -0.96
N ILE A 152 19.44 -9.12 -0.22
CA ILE A 152 20.00 -9.58 1.05
C ILE A 152 20.39 -11.04 0.86
N GLN A 153 21.65 -11.37 1.15
CA GLN A 153 22.16 -12.74 1.14
C GLN A 153 22.10 -13.30 2.56
N LEU A 154 21.47 -14.45 2.71
CA LEU A 154 21.27 -15.12 3.98
C LEU A 154 22.25 -16.30 4.15
N ALA A 155 22.78 -16.50 5.36
CA ALA A 155 23.52 -17.68 5.75
C ALA A 155 22.59 -18.85 6.13
N LYS A 156 21.40 -18.52 6.62
CA LYS A 156 20.34 -19.46 7.00
C LYS A 156 18.98 -18.79 6.87
N PRO A 157 17.87 -19.56 6.78
CA PRO A 157 16.53 -19.00 6.77
C PRO A 157 16.29 -18.12 8.01
N LEU A 158 15.50 -17.08 7.82
CA LEU A 158 15.09 -16.17 8.89
C LEU A 158 13.81 -16.66 9.55
N ASP A 159 13.70 -16.45 10.85
CA ASP A 159 12.52 -16.77 11.62
C ASP A 159 11.32 -15.87 11.23
N VAL A 160 10.10 -16.40 11.37
CA VAL A 160 8.86 -15.66 11.15
C VAL A 160 8.83 -14.43 12.05
N GLY A 161 8.41 -13.29 11.50
CA GLY A 161 8.40 -12.00 12.20
C GLY A 161 9.76 -11.27 12.20
N THR A 162 10.76 -11.77 11.46
CA THR A 162 12.00 -11.02 11.22
C THR A 162 11.75 -9.96 10.14
N GLU A 163 12.08 -8.72 10.42
CA GLU A 163 11.94 -7.59 9.50
C GLU A 163 13.28 -6.91 9.20
N GLY A 164 13.37 -6.28 8.03
CA GLY A 164 14.50 -5.42 7.70
C GLY A 164 14.19 -3.96 8.04
N VAL A 165 15.19 -3.24 8.54
CA VAL A 165 15.10 -1.81 8.84
C VAL A 165 16.24 -1.09 8.14
N VAL A 166 15.91 -0.12 7.30
CA VAL A 166 16.89 0.75 6.65
C VAL A 166 17.17 1.93 7.57
N VAL A 167 18.44 2.16 7.81
CA VAL A 167 18.93 3.24 8.67
C VAL A 167 19.75 4.21 7.83
N ILE A 168 19.47 5.51 7.97
CA ILE A 168 20.22 6.58 7.32
C ILE A 168 20.80 7.47 8.39
N ASP A 169 22.13 7.62 8.39
CA ASP A 169 22.88 8.43 9.34
C ASP A 169 22.52 8.13 10.80
N GLY A 170 22.30 6.86 11.13
CA GLY A 170 21.97 6.41 12.48
C GLY A 170 20.48 6.54 12.84
N VAL A 171 19.61 6.97 11.94
CA VAL A 171 18.15 7.09 12.16
C VAL A 171 17.40 6.07 11.28
N ALA A 172 16.46 5.34 11.85
CA ALA A 172 15.61 4.42 11.07
C ALA A 172 14.77 5.21 10.07
N ALA A 173 14.98 4.94 8.79
CA ALA A 173 14.38 5.69 7.69
C ALA A 173 13.25 4.94 6.97
N GLY A 174 13.20 3.62 7.11
CA GLY A 174 12.16 2.81 6.48
C GLY A 174 12.23 1.35 6.88
N VAL A 175 11.15 0.62 6.62
CA VAL A 175 11.02 -0.80 6.91
C VAL A 175 10.92 -1.58 5.61
N ILE A 176 11.64 -2.68 5.52
CA ILE A 176 11.59 -3.60 4.36
C ILE A 176 10.38 -4.54 4.46
N GLY A 177 9.81 -4.68 5.64
CA GLY A 177 8.78 -5.66 5.92
C GLY A 177 9.35 -7.03 6.29
N GLU A 178 8.50 -8.04 6.30
CA GLU A 178 8.86 -9.38 6.73
C GLU A 178 9.81 -10.05 5.74
N LEU A 179 10.90 -10.60 6.26
CA LEU A 179 11.95 -11.28 5.51
C LEU A 179 11.89 -12.81 5.67
N SER A 180 10.87 -13.33 6.37
CA SER A 180 10.72 -14.77 6.65
C SER A 180 10.44 -15.59 5.39
N GLY A 181 10.70 -16.90 5.48
CA GLY A 181 10.43 -17.86 4.40
C GLY A 181 11.31 -17.72 3.17
N ALA A 182 12.23 -16.77 3.16
CA ALA A 182 13.20 -16.61 2.09
C ALA A 182 14.29 -17.68 2.17
N ARG A 183 14.75 -18.12 1.00
CA ARG A 183 15.92 -18.97 0.86
C ARG A 183 17.17 -18.09 0.83
N ASP A 184 18.24 -18.53 0.22
CA ASP A 184 19.56 -17.89 0.28
C ASP A 184 19.61 -16.39 -0.09
N VAL A 185 18.72 -15.91 -0.95
CA VAL A 185 18.67 -14.52 -1.42
C VAL A 185 17.25 -13.96 -1.35
N VAL A 186 17.12 -12.77 -0.74
CA VAL A 186 15.90 -11.98 -0.70
C VAL A 186 16.07 -10.71 -1.52
N SER A 187 15.19 -10.47 -2.47
CA SER A 187 15.05 -9.13 -3.07
C SER A 187 14.17 -8.28 -2.19
N TYR A 188 14.57 -7.06 -1.90
CA TYR A 188 13.82 -6.17 -1.05
C TYR A 188 13.50 -4.83 -1.71
N THR A 189 12.47 -4.20 -1.21
CA THR A 189 12.09 -2.82 -1.52
C THR A 189 11.63 -2.15 -0.24
N ALA A 190 12.08 -0.95 0.01
CA ALA A 190 11.59 -0.12 1.11
C ALA A 190 11.34 1.31 0.65
N ILE A 191 10.29 1.92 1.18
CA ILE A 191 10.06 3.35 1.06
C ILE A 191 10.78 4.01 2.23
N LEU A 192 11.44 5.12 1.98
CA LEU A 192 12.19 5.87 2.97
C LEU A 192 11.46 7.14 3.37
N ASP A 193 11.55 7.51 4.63
CA ASP A 193 11.24 8.86 5.08
C ASP A 193 12.27 9.83 4.50
N TYR A 194 11.96 10.40 3.35
CA TYR A 194 12.86 11.31 2.67
C TYR A 194 13.11 12.62 3.43
N GLY A 195 12.30 12.94 4.43
CA GLY A 195 12.53 14.08 5.33
C GLY A 195 13.83 13.96 6.13
N LEU A 196 14.41 12.76 6.21
CA LEU A 196 15.71 12.51 6.82
C LEU A 196 16.89 12.77 5.86
N LEU A 197 16.63 12.94 4.57
CA LEU A 197 17.66 13.16 3.55
C LEU A 197 17.87 14.66 3.32
N THR A 198 18.94 15.18 3.88
CA THR A 198 19.39 16.56 3.68
C THR A 198 20.34 16.68 2.49
N GLU A 199 20.84 17.86 2.20
CA GLU A 199 21.86 18.07 1.17
C GLU A 199 23.17 17.39 1.57
N GLY A 200 23.77 16.59 0.69
CA GLY A 200 25.10 16.02 0.90
C GLY A 200 25.19 14.49 0.84
N VAL A 201 26.14 13.95 1.58
CA VAL A 201 26.46 12.51 1.63
C VAL A 201 25.73 11.85 2.79
N HIS A 202 25.10 10.72 2.51
CA HIS A 202 24.39 9.93 3.54
C HIS A 202 24.94 8.52 3.64
N THR A 203 25.01 8.02 4.85
CA THR A 203 25.35 6.63 5.13
C THR A 203 24.09 5.80 5.21
N VAL A 204 24.04 4.73 4.40
CA VAL A 204 22.92 3.78 4.44
C VAL A 204 23.37 2.49 5.07
N GLU A 205 22.63 2.03 6.06
CA GLU A 205 22.87 0.80 6.80
C GLU A 205 21.59 -0.05 6.80
N LEU A 206 21.77 -1.35 6.92
CA LEU A 206 20.69 -2.31 7.09
C LEU A 206 20.79 -2.94 8.47
N TYR A 207 19.64 -3.02 9.12
CA TYR A 207 19.44 -3.79 10.34
C TYR A 207 18.39 -4.84 10.12
N VAL A 208 18.49 -5.94 10.82
CA VAL A 208 17.40 -6.94 10.94
C VAL A 208 16.87 -6.87 12.37
N ARG A 209 15.56 -6.80 12.50
CA ARG A 209 14.83 -6.92 13.75
C ARG A 209 14.35 -8.34 13.91
N LEU A 210 14.80 -9.00 14.93
CA LEU A 210 14.39 -10.37 15.27
C LEU A 210 12.97 -10.38 15.87
N PRO A 211 12.31 -11.54 15.94
CA PRO A 211 10.97 -11.67 16.52
C PRO A 211 10.87 -11.21 17.98
N ASP A 212 11.96 -11.32 18.74
CA ASP A 212 12.06 -10.84 20.13
C ASP A 212 12.26 -9.31 20.25
N GLY A 213 12.33 -8.62 19.10
CA GLY A 213 12.51 -7.18 19.02
C GLY A 213 13.97 -6.70 19.00
N GLN A 214 14.95 -7.59 19.16
CA GLN A 214 16.36 -7.21 19.08
C GLN A 214 16.76 -6.79 17.67
N LEU A 215 17.56 -5.74 17.59
CA LEU A 215 18.17 -5.27 16.35
C LEU A 215 19.56 -5.87 16.18
N GLN A 216 19.86 -6.32 14.97
CA GLN A 216 21.19 -6.74 14.55
C GLN A 216 21.61 -5.95 13.33
N ARG A 217 22.80 -5.38 13.34
CA ARG A 217 23.35 -4.64 12.19
C ARG A 217 23.85 -5.61 11.14
N VAL A 218 23.52 -5.39 9.89
CA VAL A 218 24.13 -6.08 8.76
C VAL A 218 25.43 -5.36 8.39
N GLY A 219 26.42 -6.11 7.94
CA GLY A 219 27.70 -5.54 7.50
C GLY A 219 27.55 -4.49 6.38
N LYS A 220 28.65 -3.91 5.93
CA LYS A 220 28.62 -2.89 4.86
C LYS A 220 27.99 -3.44 3.58
N PRO A 221 27.26 -2.59 2.82
CA PRO A 221 26.70 -3.00 1.54
C PRO A 221 27.83 -3.29 0.52
N SER A 222 27.65 -4.37 -0.23
CA SER A 222 28.51 -4.74 -1.35
C SER A 222 28.34 -3.80 -2.54
#